data_79b6231512663e67858b89743b8045d7
#
_entry.id   79b6231512663e67858b89743b8045d7
#
_cell.length_a   1.000
_cell.length_b   1.000
_cell.length_c   1.000
_cell.angle_alpha   90.00
_cell.angle_beta   90.00
_cell.angle_gamma   90.00
#
_symmetry.space_group_name_H-M   'P 1'
#
loop_
_entity.id
_entity.type
_entity.pdbx_description
1 polymer ?
#
loop_
_entity_poly.entity_id
_entity_poly.type
_entity_poly.pdbx_seq_one_letter_code
_entity_poly.pdbx_strand_id
1 'polypeptide(L)'
;MTVVEDVTVGDAREMYLVRPEPGVEGSAGILYLHWFDESPNANRTQFLEEARTMAQKGVVSLLPQLVFPWSSSPSDIEADLRRIEDEVASLRAAISVLSSAGVDERRVALVGHDFGAMHGMALFGEIELAGAVLIAPTPRWSDWFLTFWPIESDRYDYMRALGEVDPITNVARANCSLLFQFEARDFYIAPMTGLELARAAREPKQVLSYDSDHAMDLDEIQRDRLAFLDDVLALEATS
;
A
#
# COMPACT_ATOMS: atom_id res chain seq x y z
N MET A 1 10.66 -13.83 20.19
CA MET A 1 9.41 -14.10 19.37
C MET A 1 8.70 -12.80 19.14
N THR A 2 8.58 -12.35 17.90
CA THR A 2 7.80 -11.16 17.52
C THR A 2 6.36 -11.27 18.04
N VAL A 3 5.83 -10.18 18.55
CA VAL A 3 4.46 -10.12 19.07
C VAL A 3 3.53 -9.70 17.93
N VAL A 4 2.50 -10.49 17.67
CA VAL A 4 1.43 -10.16 16.71
C VAL A 4 0.14 -9.98 17.51
N GLU A 5 -0.42 -8.80 17.44
CA GLU A 5 -1.66 -8.45 18.14
C GLU A 5 -2.77 -8.19 17.14
N ASP A 6 -3.94 -8.78 17.34
CA ASP A 6 -5.16 -8.33 16.68
C ASP A 6 -5.65 -7.06 17.37
N VAL A 7 -5.75 -5.97 16.61
CA VAL A 7 -6.25 -4.69 17.09
C VAL A 7 -7.42 -4.23 16.24
N THR A 8 -8.33 -3.50 16.86
CA THR A 8 -9.49 -2.92 16.17
C THR A 8 -9.47 -1.41 16.38
N VAL A 9 -9.66 -0.65 15.32
CA VAL A 9 -9.69 0.83 15.35
C VAL A 9 -10.97 1.33 14.72
N GLY A 10 -11.59 2.34 15.35
CA GLY A 10 -12.85 2.93 14.88
C GLY A 10 -14.00 1.92 14.86
N ASP A 11 -14.82 1.96 13.80
CA ASP A 11 -16.00 1.15 13.62
C ASP A 11 -15.68 -0.31 13.21
N ALA A 12 -14.79 -0.96 13.98
CA ALA A 12 -14.44 -2.38 13.88
C ALA A 12 -13.49 -2.77 12.74
N ARG A 13 -12.59 -1.89 12.28
CA ARG A 13 -11.54 -2.29 11.35
C ARG A 13 -10.53 -3.20 12.02
N GLU A 14 -10.44 -4.41 11.53
CA GLU A 14 -9.46 -5.40 11.98
C GLU A 14 -8.08 -5.11 11.36
N MET A 15 -7.03 -5.22 12.17
CA MET A 15 -5.66 -5.10 11.71
C MET A 15 -4.71 -5.90 12.58
N TYR A 16 -3.58 -6.32 12.02
CA TYR A 16 -2.47 -6.84 12.80
C TYR A 16 -1.51 -5.70 13.16
N LEU A 17 -1.15 -5.64 14.42
CA LEU A 17 -0.03 -4.84 14.91
C LEU A 17 1.11 -5.78 15.24
N VAL A 18 2.19 -5.71 14.48
CA VAL A 18 3.39 -6.54 14.69
C VAL A 18 4.45 -5.71 15.37
N ARG A 19 4.88 -6.15 16.56
CA ARG A 19 5.86 -5.45 17.39
C ARG A 19 7.16 -6.21 17.53
N PRO A 20 8.28 -5.51 17.72
CA PRO A 20 9.52 -6.09 18.22
C PRO A 20 9.32 -6.85 19.51
N GLU A 21 10.25 -7.75 19.84
CA GLU A 21 10.32 -8.36 21.16
C GLU A 21 10.62 -7.31 22.23
N PRO A 22 10.16 -7.52 23.48
CA PRO A 22 10.53 -6.65 24.59
C PRO A 22 12.07 -6.55 24.73
N GLY A 23 12.59 -5.34 24.71
CA GLY A 23 14.03 -5.06 24.77
C GLY A 23 14.70 -4.81 23.43
N VAL A 24 14.00 -4.99 22.32
CA VAL A 24 14.43 -4.48 21.00
C VAL A 24 13.82 -3.09 20.83
N GLU A 25 14.66 -2.08 20.92
CA GLU A 25 14.23 -0.69 20.78
C GLU A 25 14.19 -0.29 19.30
N GLY A 26 13.18 0.46 18.92
CA GLY A 26 13.05 1.04 17.58
C GLY A 26 11.87 1.99 17.52
N SER A 27 11.99 3.02 16.72
CA SER A 27 10.96 4.04 16.53
C SER A 27 10.50 4.14 15.07
N ALA A 28 10.87 3.18 14.24
CA ALA A 28 10.43 3.11 12.85
C ALA A 28 9.13 2.32 12.73
N GLY A 29 8.30 2.68 11.76
CA GLY A 29 7.05 1.99 11.47
C GLY A 29 6.83 1.71 10.00
N ILE A 30 6.05 0.68 9.70
CA ILE A 30 5.60 0.37 8.34
C ILE A 30 4.10 0.15 8.34
N LEU A 31 3.42 0.81 7.40
CA LEU A 31 2.03 0.53 7.03
C LEU A 31 2.03 -0.39 5.81
N TYR A 32 1.56 -1.63 5.97
CA TYR A 32 1.42 -2.61 4.91
C TYR A 32 -0.01 -2.68 4.40
N LEU A 33 -0.20 -2.46 3.11
CA LEU A 33 -1.50 -2.44 2.44
C LEU A 33 -1.55 -3.55 1.39
N HIS A 34 -2.39 -4.53 1.65
CA HIS A 34 -2.49 -5.75 0.84
C HIS A 34 -3.20 -5.52 -0.51
N TRP A 35 -3.03 -6.46 -1.43
CA TRP A 35 -3.70 -6.48 -2.72
C TRP A 35 -5.21 -6.76 -2.60
N PHE A 36 -5.93 -6.63 -3.74
CA PHE A 36 -7.33 -7.03 -3.82
C PHE A 36 -7.49 -8.56 -3.65
N ASP A 37 -8.42 -8.96 -2.79
CA ASP A 37 -8.90 -10.34 -2.66
C ASP A 37 -10.39 -10.32 -2.35
N GLU A 38 -11.13 -11.19 -2.99
CA GLU A 38 -12.56 -11.35 -2.74
C GLU A 38 -12.86 -12.00 -1.38
N SER A 39 -11.87 -12.64 -0.76
CA SER A 39 -12.01 -13.26 0.56
C SER A 39 -11.95 -12.21 1.67
N PRO A 40 -13.02 -12.01 2.45
CA PRO A 40 -13.10 -10.91 3.41
C PRO A 40 -12.13 -11.00 4.59
N ASN A 41 -11.39 -12.11 4.73
CA ASN A 41 -10.58 -12.36 5.93
C ASN A 41 -9.11 -12.71 5.69
N ALA A 42 -8.63 -12.77 4.45
CA ALA A 42 -7.37 -13.44 4.18
C ALA A 42 -6.19 -12.50 3.93
N ASN A 43 -6.38 -11.34 3.32
CA ASN A 43 -5.25 -10.64 2.72
C ASN A 43 -4.45 -9.74 3.64
N ARG A 44 -4.95 -9.32 4.79
CA ARG A 44 -4.10 -8.64 5.79
C ARG A 44 -2.89 -9.48 6.23
N THR A 45 -2.88 -10.77 5.88
CA THR A 45 -1.75 -11.68 6.13
C THR A 45 -0.66 -11.63 5.06
N GLN A 46 -0.89 -10.98 3.92
CA GLN A 46 0.04 -10.97 2.78
C GLN A 46 1.47 -10.60 3.18
N PHE A 47 1.64 -9.57 3.99
CA PHE A 47 2.95 -9.09 4.44
C PHE A 47 3.32 -9.52 5.87
N LEU A 48 2.61 -10.48 6.47
CA LEU A 48 2.82 -10.81 7.87
C LEU A 48 4.23 -11.36 8.16
N GLU A 49 4.78 -12.20 7.31
CA GLU A 49 6.13 -12.74 7.48
C GLU A 49 7.21 -11.67 7.26
N GLU A 50 6.98 -10.74 6.32
CA GLU A 50 7.86 -9.60 6.12
C GLU A 50 7.82 -8.65 7.34
N ALA A 51 6.64 -8.37 7.87
CA ALA A 51 6.49 -7.57 9.08
C ALA A 51 7.19 -8.20 10.30
N ARG A 52 7.16 -9.54 10.41
CA ARG A 52 7.92 -10.27 11.44
C ARG A 52 9.43 -10.12 11.26
N THR A 53 9.90 -10.13 10.02
CA THR A 53 11.32 -9.91 9.69
C THR A 53 11.74 -8.49 10.08
N MET A 54 10.92 -7.48 9.75
CA MET A 54 11.20 -6.10 10.10
C MET A 54 11.11 -5.85 11.61
N ALA A 55 10.25 -6.55 12.32
CA ALA A 55 10.16 -6.46 13.78
C ALA A 55 11.43 -6.94 14.49
N GLN A 56 12.20 -7.87 13.89
CA GLN A 56 13.52 -8.28 14.42
C GLN A 56 14.55 -7.12 14.35
N LYS A 57 14.32 -6.14 13.48
CA LYS A 57 15.13 -4.92 13.33
C LYS A 57 14.56 -3.72 14.14
N GLY A 58 13.58 -3.95 15.00
CA GLY A 58 12.98 -2.90 15.82
C GLY A 58 11.83 -2.14 15.16
N VAL A 59 11.30 -2.60 14.03
CA VAL A 59 10.22 -1.92 13.31
C VAL A 59 8.86 -2.39 13.81
N VAL A 60 7.95 -1.45 14.05
CA VAL A 60 6.54 -1.71 14.34
C VAL A 60 5.76 -1.71 13.02
N SER A 61 5.01 -2.73 12.72
CA SER A 61 4.23 -2.83 11.49
C SER A 61 2.74 -2.88 11.76
N LEU A 62 1.96 -2.20 10.92
CA LEU A 62 0.51 -2.22 10.93
C LEU A 62 -0.01 -2.78 9.60
N LEU A 63 -0.88 -3.80 9.68
CA LEU A 63 -1.45 -4.50 8.54
C LEU A 63 -2.98 -4.46 8.63
N PRO A 64 -3.64 -3.38 8.16
CA PRO A 64 -5.09 -3.29 8.17
C PRO A 64 -5.71 -4.22 7.15
N GLN A 65 -6.91 -4.75 7.46
CA GLN A 65 -7.77 -5.34 6.47
C GLN A 65 -8.42 -4.22 5.65
N LEU A 66 -8.07 -4.15 4.37
CA LEU A 66 -8.65 -3.15 3.46
C LEU A 66 -10.08 -3.52 3.07
N VAL A 67 -10.89 -2.49 2.87
CA VAL A 67 -12.22 -2.59 2.28
C VAL A 67 -12.14 -1.98 0.88
N PHE A 68 -12.41 -2.81 -0.11
CA PHE A 68 -12.34 -2.37 -1.50
C PHE A 68 -13.61 -1.62 -1.93
N PRO A 69 -13.54 -0.79 -2.98
CA PRO A 69 -14.66 0.03 -3.43
C PRO A 69 -15.93 -0.75 -3.73
N TRP A 70 -15.82 -2.03 -4.09
CA TRP A 70 -16.93 -2.92 -4.39
C TRP A 70 -16.69 -4.34 -3.85
N SER A 71 -17.76 -5.08 -3.62
CA SER A 71 -17.67 -6.47 -3.16
C SER A 71 -17.53 -7.48 -4.30
N SER A 72 -18.07 -7.19 -5.47
CA SER A 72 -18.07 -8.08 -6.63
C SER A 72 -18.10 -7.33 -7.97
N SER A 73 -18.55 -6.10 -7.99
CA SER A 73 -18.57 -5.24 -9.17
C SER A 73 -18.74 -3.79 -8.79
N PRO A 74 -18.27 -2.83 -9.63
CA PRO A 74 -18.60 -1.42 -9.47
C PRO A 74 -20.10 -1.21 -9.32
N SER A 75 -20.52 -0.36 -8.38
CA SER A 75 -21.93 -0.12 -8.11
C SER A 75 -22.46 1.09 -8.87
N ASP A 76 -22.03 2.25 -8.47
CA ASP A 76 -22.28 3.52 -9.15
C ASP A 76 -21.15 4.50 -8.81
N ILE A 77 -21.07 5.58 -9.59
CA ILE A 77 -19.98 6.56 -9.48
C ILE A 77 -19.86 7.11 -8.04
N GLU A 78 -20.98 7.52 -7.47
CA GLU A 78 -20.99 8.17 -6.16
C GLU A 78 -20.67 7.19 -5.02
N ALA A 79 -21.19 5.97 -5.12
CA ALA A 79 -20.93 4.94 -4.12
C ALA A 79 -19.48 4.48 -4.15
N ASP A 80 -18.90 4.28 -5.33
CA ASP A 80 -17.52 3.83 -5.48
C ASP A 80 -16.53 4.92 -5.04
N LEU A 81 -16.79 6.19 -5.40
CA LEU A 81 -16.00 7.33 -4.95
C LEU A 81 -16.01 7.45 -3.41
N ARG A 82 -17.20 7.39 -2.78
CA ARG A 82 -17.30 7.42 -1.32
C ARG A 82 -16.52 6.30 -0.65
N ARG A 83 -16.58 5.09 -1.19
CA ARG A 83 -15.84 3.95 -0.61
C ARG A 83 -14.33 4.14 -0.66
N ILE A 84 -13.80 4.71 -1.76
CA ILE A 84 -12.38 5.08 -1.86
C ILE A 84 -12.03 6.13 -0.80
N GLU A 85 -12.85 7.18 -0.67
CA GLU A 85 -12.63 8.25 0.31
C GLU A 85 -12.72 7.74 1.76
N ASP A 86 -13.69 6.90 2.07
CA ASP A 86 -13.87 6.29 3.40
C ASP A 86 -12.69 5.37 3.74
N GLU A 87 -12.18 4.61 2.77
CA GLU A 87 -10.99 3.79 2.96
C GLU A 87 -9.76 4.64 3.29
N VAL A 88 -9.52 5.70 2.53
CA VAL A 88 -8.41 6.63 2.77
C VAL A 88 -8.53 7.29 4.16
N ALA A 89 -9.73 7.73 4.54
CA ALA A 89 -9.97 8.29 5.88
C ALA A 89 -9.65 7.28 6.99
N SER A 90 -10.02 6.02 6.78
CA SER A 90 -9.71 4.93 7.72
C SER A 90 -8.21 4.65 7.81
N LEU A 91 -7.48 4.71 6.70
CA LEU A 91 -6.02 4.55 6.70
C LEU A 91 -5.31 5.69 7.45
N ARG A 92 -5.80 6.93 7.32
CA ARG A 92 -5.30 8.06 8.14
C ARG A 92 -5.47 7.78 9.63
N ALA A 93 -6.64 7.28 10.03
CA ALA A 93 -6.89 6.91 11.43
C ALA A 93 -5.97 5.77 11.89
N ALA A 94 -5.70 4.80 11.02
CA ALA A 94 -4.81 3.67 11.31
C ALA A 94 -3.37 4.12 11.62
N ILE A 95 -2.86 5.16 10.98
CA ILE A 95 -1.51 5.69 11.25
C ILE A 95 -1.36 6.15 12.71
N SER A 96 -2.42 6.66 13.34
CA SER A 96 -2.38 7.04 14.76
C SER A 96 -2.09 5.86 15.69
N VAL A 97 -2.35 4.64 15.25
CA VAL A 97 -1.99 3.41 15.98
C VAL A 97 -0.48 3.24 16.04
N LEU A 98 0.23 3.52 14.96
CA LEU A 98 1.70 3.49 14.93
C LEU A 98 2.28 4.53 15.89
N SER A 99 1.79 5.76 15.87
CA SER A 99 2.22 6.81 16.81
C SER A 99 1.96 6.39 18.27
N SER A 100 0.78 5.80 18.54
CA SER A 100 0.43 5.28 19.87
C SER A 100 1.31 4.10 20.30
N ALA A 101 1.87 3.38 19.33
CA ALA A 101 2.81 2.28 19.54
C ALA A 101 4.27 2.74 19.76
N GLY A 102 4.53 4.06 19.76
CA GLY A 102 5.86 4.65 20.00
C GLY A 102 6.67 4.90 18.72
N VAL A 103 6.04 4.81 17.56
CA VAL A 103 6.70 5.11 16.27
C VAL A 103 6.89 6.62 16.09
N ASP A 104 8.07 7.05 15.67
CA ASP A 104 8.32 8.42 15.21
C ASP A 104 7.63 8.63 13.85
N GLU A 105 6.73 9.59 13.76
CA GLU A 105 5.93 9.86 12.57
C GLU A 105 6.79 10.17 11.32
N ARG A 106 8.01 10.68 11.52
CA ARG A 106 8.98 10.92 10.43
C ARG A 106 9.69 9.65 9.95
N ARG A 107 9.53 8.55 10.65
CA ARG A 107 10.11 7.23 10.36
C ARG A 107 9.05 6.19 10.02
N VAL A 108 8.01 6.61 9.32
CA VAL A 108 6.96 5.71 8.82
C VAL A 108 7.18 5.48 7.32
N ALA A 109 7.26 4.23 6.92
CA ALA A 109 7.22 3.84 5.51
C ALA A 109 5.87 3.21 5.16
N LEU A 110 5.54 3.20 3.86
CA LEU A 110 4.37 2.55 3.30
C LEU A 110 4.79 1.45 2.35
N VAL A 111 4.17 0.30 2.43
CA VAL A 111 4.26 -0.77 1.42
C VAL A 111 2.85 -1.09 0.96
N GLY A 112 2.58 -0.94 -0.33
CA GLY A 112 1.28 -1.26 -0.89
C GLY A 112 1.41 -2.16 -2.12
N HIS A 113 0.49 -3.10 -2.28
CA HIS A 113 0.40 -3.96 -3.43
C HIS A 113 -0.94 -3.75 -4.12
N ASP A 114 -0.94 -3.54 -5.46
CA ASP A 114 -2.14 -3.38 -6.28
C ASP A 114 -3.08 -2.30 -5.71
N PHE A 115 -4.31 -2.64 -5.33
CA PHE A 115 -5.27 -1.73 -4.69
C PHE A 115 -4.73 -1.13 -3.39
N GLY A 116 -3.94 -1.88 -2.63
CA GLY A 116 -3.27 -1.36 -1.44
C GLY A 116 -2.31 -0.22 -1.77
N ALA A 117 -1.56 -0.33 -2.87
CA ALA A 117 -0.71 0.74 -3.36
C ALA A 117 -1.52 1.95 -3.84
N MET A 118 -2.65 1.71 -4.52
CA MET A 118 -3.53 2.77 -5.01
C MET A 118 -4.15 3.58 -3.87
N HIS A 119 -4.66 2.93 -2.82
CA HIS A 119 -5.15 3.60 -1.62
C HIS A 119 -4.01 4.31 -0.85
N GLY A 120 -2.84 3.65 -0.76
CA GLY A 120 -1.69 4.22 -0.08
C GLY A 120 -1.20 5.53 -0.70
N MET A 121 -1.24 5.64 -2.04
CA MET A 121 -0.86 6.87 -2.73
C MET A 121 -1.78 8.05 -2.42
N ALA A 122 -3.04 7.82 -2.03
CA ALA A 122 -3.95 8.89 -1.62
C ALA A 122 -3.51 9.57 -0.30
N LEU A 123 -2.63 8.94 0.46
CA LEU A 123 -2.03 9.55 1.66
C LEU A 123 -0.88 10.52 1.34
N PHE A 124 -0.36 10.51 0.10
CA PHE A 124 0.76 11.36 -0.27
C PHE A 124 0.39 12.85 -0.24
N GLY A 125 1.27 13.65 0.38
CA GLY A 125 1.06 15.07 0.60
C GLY A 125 0.16 15.41 1.80
N GLU A 126 -0.41 14.39 2.46
CA GLU A 126 -1.23 14.57 3.68
C GLU A 126 -0.47 14.13 4.93
N ILE A 127 0.37 13.11 4.80
CA ILE A 127 1.22 12.60 5.87
C ILE A 127 2.68 12.65 5.43
N GLU A 128 3.58 12.74 6.39
CA GLU A 128 5.01 12.62 6.17
C GLU A 128 5.38 11.13 6.15
N LEU A 129 6.06 10.69 5.08
CA LEU A 129 6.57 9.34 4.95
C LEU A 129 8.07 9.36 4.73
N ALA A 130 8.79 8.43 5.33
CA ALA A 130 10.22 8.21 5.07
C ALA A 130 10.45 7.64 3.67
N GLY A 131 9.55 6.77 3.21
CA GLY A 131 9.58 6.19 1.88
C GLY A 131 8.32 5.38 1.59
N ALA A 132 8.09 5.03 0.33
CA ALA A 132 6.99 4.15 -0.06
C ALA A 132 7.41 3.14 -1.12
N VAL A 133 6.94 1.91 -0.96
CA VAL A 133 7.06 0.83 -1.95
C VAL A 133 5.69 0.60 -2.58
N LEU A 134 5.65 0.67 -3.90
CA LEU A 134 4.44 0.56 -4.70
C LEU A 134 4.59 -0.64 -5.64
N ILE A 135 3.89 -1.73 -5.31
CA ILE A 135 3.97 -3.02 -5.98
C ILE A 135 2.77 -3.14 -6.92
N ALA A 136 3.01 -3.34 -8.20
CA ALA A 136 1.98 -3.56 -9.23
C ALA A 136 0.79 -2.56 -9.20
N PRO A 137 0.99 -1.25 -9.02
CA PRO A 137 -0.11 -0.30 -9.01
C PRO A 137 -0.55 0.08 -10.43
N THR A 138 -1.83 0.45 -10.59
CA THR A 138 -2.33 1.12 -11.80
C THR A 138 -2.40 2.64 -11.60
N PRO A 139 -2.34 3.43 -12.69
CA PRO A 139 -2.46 4.88 -12.63
C PRO A 139 -3.89 5.37 -12.34
N ARG A 140 -4.91 4.56 -12.63
CA ARG A 140 -6.31 4.96 -12.51
C ARG A 140 -7.18 3.84 -11.98
N TRP A 141 -8.13 4.18 -11.15
CA TRP A 141 -9.17 3.25 -10.70
C TRP A 141 -9.97 2.67 -11.87
N SER A 142 -10.25 3.50 -12.86
CA SER A 142 -10.98 3.09 -14.05
C SER A 142 -10.25 2.05 -14.90
N ASP A 143 -8.92 1.95 -14.82
CA ASP A 143 -8.15 0.92 -15.55
C ASP A 143 -8.56 -0.49 -15.10
N TRP A 144 -8.85 -0.65 -13.81
CA TRP A 144 -9.43 -1.86 -13.27
C TRP A 144 -10.92 -1.98 -13.55
N PHE A 145 -11.71 -1.01 -13.12
CA PHE A 145 -13.17 -1.08 -13.08
C PHE A 145 -13.77 -1.25 -14.47
N LEU A 146 -13.28 -0.52 -15.46
CA LEU A 146 -13.80 -0.59 -16.80
C LEU A 146 -13.25 -1.77 -17.63
N THR A 147 -12.19 -2.41 -17.17
CA THR A 147 -11.59 -3.56 -17.84
C THR A 147 -12.24 -4.87 -17.41
N PHE A 148 -12.45 -5.06 -16.12
CA PHE A 148 -12.85 -6.34 -15.56
C PHE A 148 -14.31 -6.43 -15.17
N TRP A 149 -15.01 -5.29 -15.00
CA TRP A 149 -16.41 -5.28 -14.57
C TRP A 149 -17.29 -4.43 -15.49
N PRO A 150 -18.53 -4.88 -15.76
CA PRO A 150 -19.52 -4.03 -16.41
C PRO A 150 -20.01 -2.96 -15.45
N ILE A 151 -20.14 -1.74 -15.96
CA ILE A 151 -20.77 -0.63 -15.22
C ILE A 151 -22.04 -0.18 -15.96
N GLU A 152 -23.02 0.29 -15.20
CA GLU A 152 -24.27 0.84 -15.77
C GLU A 152 -24.14 2.31 -16.16
N SER A 153 -23.21 3.03 -15.53
CA SER A 153 -22.93 4.44 -15.80
C SER A 153 -22.20 4.65 -17.13
N ASP A 154 -22.28 5.86 -17.68
CA ASP A 154 -21.45 6.25 -18.81
C ASP A 154 -19.96 6.15 -18.45
N ARG A 155 -19.17 5.51 -19.33
CA ARG A 155 -17.75 5.24 -19.05
C ARG A 155 -16.91 6.50 -18.91
N TYR A 156 -17.20 7.54 -19.68
CA TYR A 156 -16.46 8.81 -19.61
C TYR A 156 -16.81 9.58 -18.33
N ASP A 157 -18.07 9.56 -17.94
CA ASP A 157 -18.49 10.16 -16.67
C ASP A 157 -17.86 9.46 -15.48
N TYR A 158 -17.78 8.12 -15.53
CA TYR A 158 -17.11 7.33 -14.49
C TYR A 158 -15.62 7.65 -14.38
N MET A 159 -14.89 7.64 -15.51
CA MET A 159 -13.46 8.00 -15.55
C MET A 159 -13.21 9.43 -15.02
N ARG A 160 -14.07 10.38 -15.42
CA ARG A 160 -13.91 11.78 -15.00
C ARG A 160 -14.15 11.95 -13.51
N ALA A 161 -15.13 11.27 -12.94
CA ALA A 161 -15.45 11.38 -11.53
C ALA A 161 -14.35 10.82 -10.62
N LEU A 162 -13.70 9.73 -11.04
CA LEU A 162 -12.60 9.14 -10.28
C LEU A 162 -11.26 9.86 -10.48
N GLY A 163 -11.13 10.74 -11.49
CA GLY A 163 -9.86 11.35 -11.87
C GLY A 163 -9.16 12.15 -10.77
N GLU A 164 -9.91 12.73 -9.83
CA GLU A 164 -9.33 13.49 -8.70
C GLU A 164 -8.74 12.58 -7.63
N VAL A 165 -9.27 11.36 -7.49
CA VAL A 165 -8.78 10.35 -6.53
C VAL A 165 -7.87 9.30 -7.18
N ASP A 166 -7.59 9.43 -8.48
CA ASP A 166 -6.73 8.52 -9.20
C ASP A 166 -5.28 8.52 -8.65
N PRO A 167 -4.65 7.34 -8.59
CA PRO A 167 -3.26 7.20 -8.18
C PRO A 167 -2.29 8.12 -8.90
N ILE A 168 -2.48 8.35 -10.20
CA ILE A 168 -1.61 9.23 -11.01
C ILE A 168 -1.65 10.69 -10.55
N THR A 169 -2.78 11.15 -10.03
CA THR A 169 -2.94 12.49 -9.45
C THR A 169 -2.23 12.57 -8.09
N ASN A 170 -2.29 11.51 -7.32
CA ASN A 170 -1.77 11.46 -5.97
C ASN A 170 -0.25 11.21 -5.93
N VAL A 171 0.28 10.35 -6.80
CA VAL A 171 1.73 10.02 -6.82
C VAL A 171 2.62 11.23 -7.01
N ALA A 172 2.15 12.24 -7.73
CA ALA A 172 2.87 13.51 -7.93
C ALA A 172 3.00 14.36 -6.65
N ARG A 173 2.24 14.03 -5.59
CA ARG A 173 2.28 14.72 -4.28
C ARG A 173 3.29 14.08 -3.31
N ALA A 174 3.89 12.94 -3.67
CA ALA A 174 4.87 12.28 -2.82
C ALA A 174 6.06 13.21 -2.51
N ASN A 175 6.44 13.28 -1.24
CA ASN A 175 7.58 14.05 -0.72
C ASN A 175 8.62 13.11 -0.09
N CYS A 176 8.64 11.84 -0.46
CA CYS A 176 9.53 10.81 0.03
C CYS A 176 10.15 10.02 -1.12
N SER A 177 11.13 9.17 -0.80
CA SER A 177 11.70 8.22 -1.75
C SER A 177 10.65 7.16 -2.15
N LEU A 178 10.60 6.81 -3.44
CA LEU A 178 9.68 5.82 -3.96
C LEU A 178 10.42 4.63 -4.57
N LEU A 179 9.96 3.43 -4.29
CA LEU A 179 10.31 2.22 -5.01
C LEU A 179 9.07 1.68 -5.73
N PHE A 180 9.15 1.61 -7.06
CA PHE A 180 8.17 0.90 -7.87
C PHE A 180 8.68 -0.49 -8.21
N GLN A 181 7.86 -1.50 -7.97
CA GLN A 181 8.13 -2.89 -8.33
C GLN A 181 7.05 -3.36 -9.30
N PHE A 182 7.43 -3.68 -10.53
CA PHE A 182 6.53 -4.11 -11.59
C PHE A 182 6.87 -5.53 -12.05
N GLU A 183 5.84 -6.25 -12.39
CA GLU A 183 5.87 -7.57 -13.03
C GLU A 183 5.92 -7.44 -14.56
N ALA A 184 6.68 -8.33 -15.20
CA ALA A 184 6.79 -8.36 -16.66
C ALA A 184 5.73 -9.26 -17.31
N ARG A 185 5.09 -10.16 -16.55
CA ARG A 185 4.12 -11.15 -17.02
C ARG A 185 2.76 -11.03 -16.33
N ASP A 186 2.32 -9.81 -16.06
CA ASP A 186 1.02 -9.59 -15.45
C ASP A 186 -0.12 -9.83 -16.44
N PHE A 187 -1.10 -10.62 -16.02
CA PHE A 187 -2.34 -10.82 -16.75
C PHE A 187 -3.30 -9.64 -16.60
N TYR A 188 -3.26 -8.96 -15.46
CA TYR A 188 -4.23 -7.93 -15.09
C TYR A 188 -3.80 -6.53 -15.53
N ILE A 189 -2.50 -6.23 -15.41
CA ILE A 189 -1.95 -4.89 -15.62
C ILE A 189 -0.91 -4.93 -16.74
N ALA A 190 -1.15 -4.16 -17.80
CA ALA A 190 -0.14 -4.03 -18.84
C ALA A 190 1.11 -3.30 -18.30
N PRO A 191 2.34 -3.80 -18.56
CA PRO A 191 3.57 -3.19 -18.03
C PRO A 191 3.73 -1.70 -18.35
N MET A 192 3.24 -1.25 -19.49
CA MET A 192 3.28 0.17 -19.89
C MET A 192 2.41 1.06 -19.01
N THR A 193 1.33 0.51 -18.45
CA THR A 193 0.40 1.24 -17.56
C THR A 193 1.11 1.64 -16.27
N GLY A 194 1.83 0.72 -15.63
CA GLY A 194 2.62 1.03 -14.44
C GLY A 194 3.73 2.06 -14.69
N LEU A 195 4.38 2.01 -15.86
CA LEU A 195 5.40 2.99 -16.22
C LEU A 195 4.84 4.42 -16.40
N GLU A 196 3.58 4.58 -16.81
CA GLU A 196 2.92 5.88 -16.84
C GLU A 196 2.88 6.50 -15.43
N LEU A 197 2.49 5.72 -14.44
CA LEU A 197 2.44 6.13 -13.05
C LEU A 197 3.83 6.51 -12.51
N ALA A 198 4.83 5.65 -12.76
CA ALA A 198 6.20 5.93 -12.34
C ALA A 198 6.77 7.22 -12.97
N ARG A 199 6.39 7.55 -14.21
CA ARG A 199 6.80 8.82 -14.85
C ARG A 199 6.15 10.05 -14.21
N ALA A 200 4.94 9.95 -13.68
CA ALA A 200 4.26 11.03 -12.99
C ALA A 200 4.83 11.32 -11.60
N ALA A 201 5.48 10.35 -10.99
CA ALA A 201 6.12 10.48 -9.68
C ALA A 201 7.35 11.40 -9.72
N ARG A 202 7.59 12.12 -8.61
CA ARG A 202 8.79 12.95 -8.43
C ARG A 202 10.00 12.08 -8.08
N GLU A 203 11.18 12.66 -8.22
CA GLU A 203 12.43 12.12 -7.66
C GLU A 203 12.53 12.43 -6.14
N PRO A 204 13.20 11.58 -5.33
CA PRO A 204 13.91 10.38 -5.74
C PRO A 204 13.00 9.16 -5.91
N LYS A 205 13.22 8.39 -6.95
CA LYS A 205 12.50 7.13 -7.19
C LYS A 205 13.38 6.06 -7.83
N GLN A 206 13.04 4.81 -7.56
CA GLN A 206 13.59 3.63 -8.23
C GLN A 206 12.45 2.89 -8.93
N VAL A 207 12.73 2.31 -10.08
CA VAL A 207 11.77 1.50 -10.84
C VAL A 207 12.44 0.18 -11.19
N LEU A 208 11.92 -0.90 -10.64
CA LEU A 208 12.42 -2.25 -10.85
C LEU A 208 11.34 -3.09 -11.54
N SER A 209 11.75 -3.95 -12.47
CA SER A 209 10.86 -4.86 -13.16
C SER A 209 11.41 -6.28 -13.05
N TYR A 210 10.51 -7.23 -12.78
CA TYR A 210 10.87 -8.61 -12.50
C TYR A 210 10.13 -9.56 -13.46
N ASP A 211 10.77 -10.67 -13.78
CA ASP A 211 10.12 -11.75 -14.55
C ASP A 211 9.17 -12.57 -13.65
N SER A 212 8.13 -11.90 -13.19
CA SER A 212 7.12 -12.40 -12.27
C SER A 212 5.71 -12.15 -12.82
N ASP A 213 4.73 -12.79 -12.20
CA ASP A 213 3.31 -12.50 -12.36
C ASP A 213 2.83 -11.49 -11.30
N HIS A 214 1.52 -11.22 -11.25
CA HIS A 214 0.89 -10.25 -10.36
C HIS A 214 1.13 -10.52 -8.87
N ALA A 215 1.34 -11.77 -8.46
CA ALA A 215 1.58 -12.09 -7.05
C ALA A 215 2.92 -11.54 -6.53
N MET A 216 3.88 -11.29 -7.42
CA MET A 216 5.20 -10.71 -7.07
C MET A 216 5.90 -11.50 -5.95
N ASP A 217 5.77 -12.85 -6.00
CA ASP A 217 6.24 -13.77 -4.96
C ASP A 217 7.60 -14.39 -5.34
N LEU A 218 8.64 -13.56 -5.44
CA LEU A 218 10.01 -13.99 -5.64
C LEU A 218 10.92 -13.39 -4.54
N ASP A 219 11.87 -14.20 -4.06
CA ASP A 219 12.83 -13.79 -3.03
C ASP A 219 13.61 -12.52 -3.39
N GLU A 220 13.93 -12.32 -4.67
CA GLU A 220 14.63 -11.12 -5.13
C GLU A 220 13.80 -9.85 -4.99
N ILE A 221 12.48 -9.94 -5.22
CA ILE A 221 11.54 -8.83 -5.08
C ILE A 221 11.45 -8.39 -3.62
N GLN A 222 11.31 -9.36 -2.73
CA GLN A 222 11.31 -9.10 -1.29
C GLN A 222 12.64 -8.53 -0.81
N ARG A 223 13.76 -9.10 -1.25
CA ARG A 223 15.10 -8.61 -0.88
C ARG A 223 15.32 -7.15 -1.27
N ASP A 224 14.96 -6.77 -2.49
CA ASP A 224 15.13 -5.41 -2.98
C ASP A 224 14.23 -4.42 -2.21
N ARG A 225 13.01 -4.85 -1.88
CA ARG A 225 12.08 -4.09 -1.03
C ARG A 225 12.62 -3.90 0.39
N LEU A 226 13.12 -4.96 1.01
CA LEU A 226 13.70 -4.89 2.35
C LEU A 226 14.93 -3.98 2.38
N ALA A 227 15.80 -4.05 1.36
CA ALA A 227 16.96 -3.15 1.25
C ALA A 227 16.54 -1.68 1.14
N PHE A 228 15.51 -1.37 0.36
CA PHE A 228 14.96 -0.02 0.26
C PHE A 228 14.39 0.45 1.61
N LEU A 229 13.64 -0.41 2.31
CA LEU A 229 13.08 -0.09 3.62
C LEU A 229 14.16 0.13 4.68
N ASP A 230 15.23 -0.67 4.67
CA ASP A 230 16.39 -0.49 5.56
C ASP A 230 17.02 0.90 5.37
N ASP A 231 17.17 1.34 4.13
CA ASP A 231 17.75 2.66 3.79
C ASP A 231 16.84 3.81 4.22
N VAL A 232 15.58 3.83 3.80
CA VAL A 232 14.67 4.96 4.08
C VAL A 232 14.28 5.08 5.55
N LEU A 233 14.25 3.97 6.29
CA LEU A 233 14.00 3.95 7.72
C LEU A 233 15.29 4.11 8.56
N ALA A 234 16.44 4.23 7.92
CA ALA A 234 17.76 4.33 8.55
C ALA A 234 17.95 3.22 9.62
N LEU A 235 17.72 1.97 9.23
CA LEU A 235 17.89 0.82 10.11
C LEU A 235 19.36 0.40 10.15
N GLU A 236 19.86 0.06 11.34
CA GLU A 236 21.22 -0.45 11.46
C GLU A 236 21.34 -1.84 10.83
N ALA A 237 22.45 -2.09 10.14
CA ALA A 237 22.74 -3.43 9.65
C ALA A 237 22.84 -4.39 10.85
N THR A 238 22.01 -5.39 10.86
CA THR A 238 22.13 -6.47 11.87
C THR A 238 23.46 -7.19 11.65
N SER A 239 24.35 -7.07 12.66
CA SER A 239 25.68 -7.69 12.68
C SER A 239 25.61 -9.22 12.84
#